data_8c5e0b3588179c9b227d3352f3c0ade9
#
_entry.id   8c5e0b3588179c9b227d3352f3c0ade9
#
_cell.length_a   1.000
_cell.length_b   1.000
_cell.length_c   1.000
_cell.angle_alpha   90.00
_cell.angle_beta   90.00
_cell.angle_gamma   90.00
#
_symmetry.space_group_name_H-M   'P 1'
#
loop_
_entity.id
_entity.type
_entity.pdbx_description
1 polymer ?
#
loop_
_entity_poly.entity_id
_entity_poly.type
_entity_poly.pdbx_seq_one_letter_code
_entity_poly.pdbx_strand_id
1 'polypeptide(L)'
;MSTVFAAEATRIHDEAHLPHDVIAEAVGAAPSTVRDWLNGRSSPTGTRARRLAELGAITDRLSRVIDTAYIQIWLLKPIEALDDRRPIELIARGQARRVARVISGLESPGAS
;
A
#
# COMPACT_ATOMS: atom_id res chain seq x y z
N MET A 1 -12.82 13.65 13.15
CA MET A 1 -13.13 13.39 11.73
C MET A 1 -11.86 13.41 10.92
N SER A 2 -11.49 12.28 10.33
CA SER A 2 -10.19 12.17 9.68
C SER A 2 -10.34 12.22 8.17
N THR A 3 -10.48 13.42 7.61
CA THR A 3 -10.49 13.63 6.16
C THR A 3 -9.13 13.27 5.55
N VAL A 4 -8.05 13.32 6.34
CA VAL A 4 -6.70 12.98 5.87
C VAL A 4 -6.61 11.52 5.42
N PHE A 5 -7.16 10.60 6.22
CA PHE A 5 -7.10 9.17 5.87
C PHE A 5 -8.08 8.81 4.74
N ALA A 6 -9.21 9.48 4.66
CA ALA A 6 -10.14 9.30 3.53
C ALA A 6 -9.48 9.78 2.24
N ALA A 7 -8.81 10.93 2.27
CA ALA A 7 -8.06 11.45 1.12
C ALA A 7 -6.92 10.52 0.72
N GLU A 8 -6.23 9.92 1.70
CA GLU A 8 -5.16 8.96 1.44
C GLU A 8 -5.69 7.71 0.72
N ALA A 9 -6.82 7.16 1.17
CA ALA A 9 -7.44 6.01 0.52
C ALA A 9 -7.82 6.33 -0.93
N THR A 10 -8.41 7.51 -1.16
CA THR A 10 -8.77 7.97 -2.50
C THR A 10 -7.54 8.10 -3.39
N ARG A 11 -6.46 8.70 -2.88
CA ARG A 11 -5.22 8.86 -3.62
C ARG A 11 -4.63 7.50 -4.03
N ILE A 12 -4.58 6.56 -3.10
CA ILE A 12 -4.06 5.22 -3.38
C ILE A 12 -4.91 4.52 -4.44
N HIS A 13 -6.22 4.60 -4.30
CA HIS A 13 -7.14 3.97 -5.25
C HIS A 13 -7.01 4.58 -6.64
N ASP A 14 -7.00 5.91 -6.73
CA ASP A 14 -7.03 6.61 -8.01
C ASP A 14 -5.64 6.71 -8.67
N GLU A 15 -4.62 7.09 -7.91
CA GLU A 15 -3.29 7.34 -8.47
C GLU A 15 -2.45 6.08 -8.61
N ALA A 16 -2.53 5.16 -7.65
CA ALA A 16 -1.80 3.91 -7.70
C ALA A 16 -2.59 2.78 -8.35
N HIS A 17 -3.82 3.03 -8.76
CA HIS A 17 -4.69 2.05 -9.43
C HIS A 17 -4.91 0.78 -8.60
N LEU A 18 -5.01 0.90 -7.27
CA LEU A 18 -5.25 -0.25 -6.42
C LEU A 18 -6.75 -0.48 -6.19
N PRO A 19 -7.25 -1.69 -6.52
CA PRO A 19 -8.65 -2.03 -6.25
C PRO A 19 -8.97 -2.08 -4.76
N HIS A 20 -10.25 -2.03 -4.40
CA HIS A 20 -10.71 -2.09 -3.02
C HIS A 20 -10.17 -3.32 -2.27
N ASP A 21 -10.16 -4.48 -2.91
CA ASP A 21 -9.72 -5.72 -2.30
C ASP A 21 -8.21 -5.72 -1.98
N VAL A 22 -7.41 -5.09 -2.82
CA VAL A 22 -5.97 -4.98 -2.58
C VAL A 22 -5.70 -4.04 -1.39
N ILE A 23 -6.35 -2.89 -1.37
CA ILE A 23 -6.24 -1.97 -0.22
C ILE A 23 -6.70 -2.66 1.05
N ALA A 24 -7.82 -3.38 0.98
CA ALA A 24 -8.40 -4.11 2.12
C ALA A 24 -7.42 -5.14 2.69
N GLU A 25 -6.75 -5.89 1.84
CA GLU A 25 -5.76 -6.88 2.28
C GLU A 25 -4.62 -6.20 3.04
N ALA A 26 -4.11 -5.08 2.53
CA ALA A 26 -3.00 -4.37 3.16
C ALA A 26 -3.35 -3.80 4.53
N VAL A 27 -4.59 -3.38 4.73
CA VAL A 27 -5.01 -2.71 5.97
C VAL A 27 -5.75 -3.62 6.94
N GLY A 28 -6.06 -4.85 6.55
CA GLY A 28 -6.78 -5.80 7.41
C GLY A 28 -8.26 -5.46 7.55
N ALA A 29 -8.91 -5.05 6.48
CA ALA A 29 -10.32 -4.70 6.46
C ALA A 29 -11.05 -5.45 5.35
N ALA A 30 -12.38 -5.42 5.38
CA ALA A 30 -13.19 -5.93 4.28
C ALA A 30 -13.19 -4.93 3.12
N PRO A 31 -13.33 -5.38 1.86
CA PRO A 31 -13.44 -4.46 0.72
C PRO A 31 -14.59 -3.46 0.87
N SER A 32 -15.71 -3.86 1.46
CA SER A 32 -16.85 -2.97 1.72
C SER A 32 -16.48 -1.83 2.68
N THR A 33 -15.61 -2.10 3.65
CA THR A 33 -15.12 -1.08 4.57
C THR A 33 -14.28 -0.05 3.83
N VAL A 34 -13.40 -0.49 2.93
CA VAL A 34 -12.60 0.41 2.10
C VAL A 34 -13.51 1.27 1.23
N ARG A 35 -14.55 0.68 0.65
CA ARG A 35 -15.54 1.42 -0.13
C ARG A 35 -16.19 2.52 0.68
N ASP A 36 -16.52 2.25 1.94
CA ASP A 36 -17.12 3.25 2.83
C ASP A 36 -16.15 4.41 3.09
N TRP A 37 -14.85 4.12 3.22
CA TRP A 37 -13.85 5.19 3.36
C TRP A 37 -13.79 6.07 2.10
N LEU A 38 -13.82 5.45 0.93
CA LEU A 38 -13.78 6.17 -0.34
C LEU A 38 -15.03 7.01 -0.57
N ASN A 39 -16.18 6.56 -0.06
CA ASN A 39 -17.44 7.28 -0.16
C ASN A 39 -17.67 8.28 0.99
N GLY A 40 -16.72 8.41 1.90
CA GLY A 40 -16.83 9.33 3.03
C GLY A 40 -17.81 8.91 4.11
N ARG A 41 -18.25 7.65 4.11
CA ARG A 41 -19.22 7.14 5.11
C ARG A 41 -18.55 6.80 6.45
N SER A 42 -17.26 6.47 6.40
CA SER A 42 -16.47 6.18 7.58
C SER A 42 -15.02 6.53 7.31
N SER A 43 -14.19 6.49 8.36
CA SER A 43 -12.76 6.75 8.25
C SER A 43 -12.00 5.66 8.97
N PRO A 44 -10.82 5.25 8.46
CA PRO A 44 -9.99 4.30 9.17
C PRO A 44 -9.46 4.91 10.46
N THR A 45 -9.29 4.08 11.48
CA THR A 45 -8.73 4.46 12.78
C THR A 45 -7.73 3.40 13.23
N GLY A 46 -6.91 3.74 14.21
CA GLY A 46 -6.00 2.80 14.85
C GLY A 46 -5.04 2.14 13.87
N THR A 47 -4.92 0.83 13.98
CA THR A 47 -4.00 0.04 13.16
C THR A 47 -4.32 0.13 11.67
N ARG A 48 -5.61 0.16 11.30
CA ARG A 48 -6.01 0.29 9.89
C ARG A 48 -5.54 1.61 9.30
N ALA A 49 -5.68 2.71 10.05
CA ALA A 49 -5.19 4.02 9.62
C ALA A 49 -3.68 4.00 9.41
N ARG A 50 -2.95 3.35 10.33
CA ARG A 50 -1.50 3.21 10.22
C ARG A 50 -1.10 2.41 8.99
N ARG A 51 -1.77 1.28 8.74
CA ARG A 51 -1.49 0.44 7.56
C ARG A 51 -1.79 1.18 6.27
N LEU A 52 -2.86 1.97 6.26
CA LEU A 52 -3.20 2.78 5.09
C LEU A 52 -2.11 3.82 4.80
N ALA A 53 -1.61 4.50 5.83
CA ALA A 53 -0.53 5.46 5.68
C ALA A 53 0.76 4.79 5.18
N GLU A 54 1.08 3.60 5.69
CA GLU A 54 2.23 2.81 5.24
C GLU A 54 2.08 2.40 3.77
N LEU A 55 0.91 1.93 3.40
CA LEU A 55 0.61 1.58 2.01
C LEU A 55 0.77 2.80 1.09
N GLY A 56 0.26 3.96 1.54
CA GLY A 56 0.39 5.21 0.79
C GLY A 56 1.85 5.59 0.56
N ALA A 57 2.67 5.50 1.58
CA ALA A 57 4.10 5.81 1.47
C ALA A 57 4.81 4.85 0.51
N ILE A 58 4.48 3.55 0.58
CA ILE A 58 5.05 2.53 -0.30
C ILE A 58 4.65 2.78 -1.76
N THR A 59 3.36 3.01 -2.02
CA THR A 59 2.88 3.24 -3.39
C THR A 59 3.45 4.53 -3.97
N ASP A 60 3.60 5.56 -3.16
CA ASP A 60 4.21 6.82 -3.59
C ASP A 60 5.66 6.61 -4.04
N ARG A 61 6.45 5.87 -3.26
CA ARG A 61 7.83 5.56 -3.62
C ARG A 61 7.90 4.70 -4.88
N LEU A 62 7.04 3.69 -4.99
CA LEU A 62 6.99 2.83 -6.17
C LEU A 62 6.66 3.62 -7.43
N SER A 63 5.78 4.60 -7.33
CA SER A 63 5.36 5.41 -8.49
C SER A 63 6.52 6.18 -9.12
N ARG A 64 7.61 6.37 -8.39
CA ARG A 64 8.81 7.07 -8.89
C ARG A 64 9.80 6.14 -9.58
N VAL A 65 9.66 4.83 -9.43
CA VAL A 65 10.61 3.86 -9.98
C VAL A 65 9.99 2.88 -10.95
N ILE A 66 8.68 2.68 -10.89
CA ILE A 66 7.96 1.83 -11.85
C ILE A 66 6.70 2.56 -12.33
N ASP A 67 6.19 2.12 -13.47
CA ASP A 67 4.93 2.62 -14.00
C ASP A 67 3.80 2.28 -13.03
N THR A 68 2.88 3.21 -12.81
CA THR A 68 1.75 3.04 -11.89
C THR A 68 0.89 1.83 -12.25
N ALA A 69 0.82 1.48 -13.53
CA ALA A 69 0.09 0.30 -13.99
C ALA A 69 0.65 -1.01 -13.42
N TYR A 70 1.90 -1.02 -12.98
CA TYR A 70 2.56 -2.22 -12.46
C TYR A 70 2.62 -2.27 -10.93
N ILE A 71 2.16 -1.24 -10.22
CA ILE A 71 2.23 -1.20 -8.75
C ILE A 71 1.45 -2.36 -8.13
N GLN A 72 0.24 -2.62 -8.60
CA GLN A 72 -0.57 -3.74 -8.11
C GLN A 72 0.15 -5.07 -8.31
N ILE A 73 0.69 -5.29 -9.49
CA ILE A 73 1.40 -6.52 -9.82
C ILE A 73 2.59 -6.70 -8.89
N TRP A 74 3.36 -5.64 -8.67
CA TRP A 74 4.54 -5.68 -7.79
C TRP A 74 4.16 -6.03 -6.35
N LEU A 75 3.09 -5.43 -5.83
CA LEU A 75 2.64 -5.67 -4.46
C LEU A 75 2.14 -7.09 -4.23
N LEU A 76 1.60 -7.73 -5.27
CA LEU A 76 1.00 -9.06 -5.17
C LEU A 76 1.96 -10.19 -5.57
N LYS A 77 3.15 -9.87 -6.06
CA LYS A 77 4.12 -10.84 -6.53
C LYS A 77 5.06 -11.26 -5.39
N PRO A 78 5.26 -12.57 -5.16
CA PRO A 78 6.29 -13.01 -4.20
C PRO A 78 7.67 -12.49 -4.60
N ILE A 79 8.43 -12.01 -3.62
CA ILE A 79 9.77 -11.46 -3.85
C ILE A 79 10.76 -12.25 -3.00
N GLU A 80 11.84 -12.72 -3.63
CA GLU A 80 12.85 -13.53 -2.95
C GLU A 80 13.44 -12.80 -1.73
N ALA A 81 13.74 -11.51 -1.86
CA ALA A 81 14.29 -10.72 -0.76
C ALA A 81 13.34 -10.60 0.43
N LEU A 82 12.08 -10.99 0.27
CA LEU A 82 11.06 -11.00 1.32
C LEU A 82 10.69 -12.43 1.73
N ASP A 83 11.60 -13.38 1.57
CA ASP A 83 11.37 -14.81 1.85
C ASP A 83 10.22 -15.38 1.02
N ASP A 84 10.14 -14.98 -0.24
CA ASP A 84 9.10 -15.39 -1.20
C ASP A 84 7.69 -14.99 -0.76
N ARG A 85 7.57 -13.98 0.09
CA ARG A 85 6.29 -13.42 0.46
C ARG A 85 5.94 -12.24 -0.43
N ARG A 86 4.65 -11.97 -0.57
CA ARG A 86 4.18 -10.82 -1.31
C ARG A 86 4.37 -9.56 -0.46
N PRO A 87 4.80 -8.44 -1.05
CA PRO A 87 4.95 -7.18 -0.30
C PRO A 87 3.69 -6.81 0.48
N ILE A 88 2.50 -7.02 -0.11
CA ILE A 88 1.24 -6.67 0.56
C ILE A 88 1.03 -7.44 1.86
N GLU A 89 1.52 -8.68 1.95
CA GLU A 89 1.41 -9.48 3.18
C GLU A 89 2.24 -8.85 4.31
N LEU A 90 3.43 -8.35 3.97
CA LEU A 90 4.29 -7.73 4.97
C LEU A 90 3.71 -6.41 5.46
N ILE A 91 3.10 -5.63 4.55
CA ILE A 91 2.41 -4.39 4.94
C ILE A 91 1.28 -4.73 5.91
N ALA A 92 0.47 -5.74 5.59
CA ALA A 92 -0.64 -6.17 6.45
C ALA A 92 -0.18 -6.59 7.84
N ARG A 93 1.03 -7.13 7.94
CA ARG A 93 1.61 -7.61 9.22
C ARG A 93 2.40 -6.55 9.97
N GLY A 94 2.42 -5.32 9.49
CA GLY A 94 3.18 -4.26 10.15
C GLY A 94 4.66 -4.26 9.83
N GLN A 95 5.07 -4.90 8.73
CA GLN A 95 6.47 -5.02 8.34
C GLN A 95 6.77 -4.22 7.07
N ALA A 96 6.13 -3.07 6.92
CA ALA A 96 6.34 -2.20 5.76
C ALA A 96 7.80 -1.79 5.58
N ARG A 97 8.59 -1.74 6.66
CA ARG A 97 10.02 -1.41 6.58
C ARG A 97 10.80 -2.39 5.71
N ARG A 98 10.44 -3.66 5.76
CA ARG A 98 11.11 -4.67 4.92
C ARG A 98 10.81 -4.42 3.45
N VAL A 99 9.58 -4.04 3.14
CA VAL A 99 9.18 -3.66 1.77
C VAL A 99 9.95 -2.41 1.34
N ALA A 100 10.03 -1.42 2.21
CA ALA A 100 10.75 -0.18 1.92
C ALA A 100 12.23 -0.43 1.59
N ARG A 101 12.88 -1.38 2.25
CA ARG A 101 14.27 -1.73 1.95
C ARG A 101 14.44 -2.27 0.52
N VAL A 102 13.49 -3.08 0.07
CA VAL A 102 13.51 -3.59 -1.31
C VAL A 102 13.37 -2.43 -2.29
N ILE A 103 12.46 -1.50 -2.00
CA ILE A 103 12.26 -0.32 -2.85
C ILE A 103 13.52 0.54 -2.88
N SER A 104 14.23 0.67 -1.75
CA SER A 104 15.48 1.41 -1.71
C SER A 104 16.49 0.89 -2.74
N GLY A 105 16.55 -0.43 -2.92
CA GLY A 105 17.40 -1.03 -3.94
C GLY A 105 16.97 -0.68 -5.36
N LEU A 106 15.67 -0.50 -5.58
CA LEU A 106 15.15 -0.07 -6.88
C LEU A 106 15.40 1.42 -7.14
N GLU A 107 15.35 2.24 -6.08
CA GLU A 107 15.58 3.69 -6.18
C GLU A 107 17.04 4.02 -6.49
N SER A 108 17.98 3.19 -6.07
CA SER A 108 19.41 3.45 -6.21
C SER A 108 20.14 2.17 -6.67
N PRO A 109 19.82 1.64 -7.86
CA PRO A 109 20.36 0.34 -8.28
C PRO A 109 21.87 0.32 -8.49
N GLY A 110 22.51 1.47 -8.66
CA GLY A 110 23.96 1.57 -8.83
C GLY A 110 24.72 1.90 -7.56
N ALA A 111 24.05 2.02 -6.42
CA ALA A 111 24.65 2.52 -5.17
C ALA A 111 25.00 1.40 -4.19
N SER A 112 25.40 0.26 -4.66
CA SER A 112 25.76 -0.87 -3.81
C SER A 112 27.13 -0.71 -3.19
#